data_e7f8aab30117e1276a425c6da6683b89
#
_entry.id   e7f8aab30117e1276a425c6da6683b89
#
_cell.length_a   1.000
_cell.length_b   1.000
_cell.length_c   1.000
_cell.angle_alpha   90.00
_cell.angle_beta   90.00
_cell.angle_gamma   90.00
#
_symmetry.space_group_name_H-M   'P 1'
#
loop_
_entity.id
_entity.type
_entity.pdbx_description
1 polymer ?
#
loop_
_entity_poly.entity_id
_entity_poly.type
_entity_poly.pdbx_seq_one_letter_code
_entity_poly.pdbx_strand_id
1 'polypeptide(L)'
;MSYKNLQLAGLVCSLVISHNALAQRPALQPLPDGPGKMLVENVCTTCHSTATISRAAGYSTAVEWRQVFSTMIELPDSQANTVAAYLAEHFPEDTSRRPNLIAGDVDIEIIEWTVPTLGQRSRDPAEAPDGSIWWTGMWASLAGRLDPETGVMEEFRLPPSARPHTIVPDEEGNIWYTGNSNASIGKLDPQTGEITEYRTEARDPHSAVFHPNGNLYFTAQGAAMLGRLNPDTGELTEINTEPRPYGIQVAEDGTVWVAYNGTNKIGALNPDSMEVKYYEVPNERTRVRRLSLDSEGMVWFVNSTMGKLGRLNPENGEIKQWDSPSGPNSHPYAIAVIDDVVWYNESGMRPDALVRFNPRNETFQSWAIPSGVGIIRNVWVTEAGDLLIHQSSSNQIGLVRVN
;
A
#
# COMPACT_ATOMS: atom_id res chain seq x y z
N MET A 1 55.80 29.57 57.47
CA MET A 1 55.98 29.70 56.01
C MET A 1 55.78 28.31 55.41
N SER A 2 54.61 28.02 54.84
CA SER A 2 54.37 26.72 54.26
C SER A 2 53.48 26.95 53.02
N TYR A 3 54.01 26.66 51.85
CA TYR A 3 53.35 26.73 50.59
C TYR A 3 52.48 25.47 50.44
N LYS A 4 51.13 25.63 50.23
CA LYS A 4 50.26 24.58 49.87
C LYS A 4 50.13 24.55 48.35
N ASN A 5 50.46 23.42 47.77
CA ASN A 5 50.29 23.10 46.35
C ASN A 5 48.81 22.97 46.04
N LEU A 6 48.30 23.70 45.04
CA LEU A 6 47.00 23.51 44.38
C LEU A 6 47.21 22.60 43.17
N GLN A 7 46.65 21.40 43.22
CA GLN A 7 46.58 20.55 42.05
C GLN A 7 45.32 20.94 41.27
N LEU A 8 45.47 21.38 40.03
CA LEU A 8 44.42 21.55 39.05
C LEU A 8 44.06 20.14 38.47
N ALA A 9 42.87 19.68 38.76
CA ALA A 9 42.29 18.53 38.08
C ALA A 9 41.66 18.97 36.74
N GLY A 10 42.32 18.64 35.65
CA GLY A 10 41.78 18.87 34.30
C GLY A 10 40.67 17.91 34.00
N LEU A 11 39.46 18.43 33.81
CA LEU A 11 38.32 17.69 33.33
C LEU A 11 38.44 17.54 31.80
N VAL A 12 38.84 16.37 31.32
CA VAL A 12 38.77 16.03 29.88
C VAL A 12 37.35 15.68 29.53
N CYS A 13 36.66 16.60 28.91
CA CYS A 13 35.31 16.37 28.34
C CYS A 13 35.48 15.62 27.02
N SER A 14 35.29 14.30 27.04
CA SER A 14 35.27 13.48 25.83
C SER A 14 33.96 13.74 25.08
N LEU A 15 34.01 14.54 24.02
CA LEU A 15 32.91 14.65 23.04
C LEU A 15 32.76 13.30 22.34
N VAL A 16 31.74 12.55 22.72
CA VAL A 16 31.27 11.42 21.93
C VAL A 16 30.50 11.99 20.74
N ILE A 17 31.18 12.09 19.60
CA ILE A 17 30.52 12.39 18.33
C ILE A 17 29.77 11.12 17.92
N SER A 18 28.48 11.07 18.23
CA SER A 18 27.57 10.06 17.67
C SER A 18 27.50 10.30 16.17
N HIS A 19 28.18 9.47 15.38
CA HIS A 19 27.99 9.40 13.95
C HIS A 19 26.60 8.84 13.71
N ASN A 20 25.64 9.74 13.50
CA ASN A 20 24.39 9.36 12.86
C ASN A 20 24.75 8.81 11.47
N ALA A 21 24.74 7.49 11.33
CA ALA A 21 24.79 6.84 10.04
C ALA A 21 23.54 7.27 9.28
N LEU A 22 23.66 8.36 8.52
CA LEU A 22 22.74 8.67 7.44
C LEU A 22 22.74 7.41 6.56
N ALA A 23 21.64 6.69 6.54
CA ALA A 23 21.45 5.58 5.61
C ALA A 23 21.73 6.13 4.22
N GLN A 24 22.89 5.81 3.67
CA GLN A 24 23.28 6.19 2.32
C GLN A 24 22.21 5.60 1.41
N ARG A 25 21.46 6.46 0.72
CA ARG A 25 20.62 6.02 -0.39
C ARG A 25 21.54 5.20 -1.29
N PRO A 26 21.13 3.97 -1.70
CA PRO A 26 21.95 3.19 -2.63
C PRO A 26 22.28 4.09 -3.81
N ALA A 27 23.56 4.19 -4.13
CA ALA A 27 24.01 4.98 -5.27
C ALA A 27 23.21 4.53 -6.49
N LEU A 28 22.61 5.49 -7.20
CA LEU A 28 21.88 5.23 -8.45
C LEU A 28 22.87 4.51 -9.38
N GLN A 29 22.64 3.25 -9.67
CA GLN A 29 23.43 2.56 -10.67
C GLN A 29 23.14 3.25 -12.01
N PRO A 30 24.18 3.66 -12.76
CA PRO A 30 23.98 4.23 -14.07
C PRO A 30 23.30 3.19 -14.98
N LEU A 31 22.41 3.68 -15.83
CA LEU A 31 21.80 2.82 -16.84
C LEU A 31 22.89 2.27 -17.79
N PRO A 32 22.75 1.04 -18.30
CA PRO A 32 23.65 0.49 -19.31
C PRO A 32 23.78 1.41 -20.53
N ASP A 33 24.95 1.42 -21.15
CA ASP A 33 25.17 2.19 -22.38
C ASP A 33 24.45 1.52 -23.56
N GLY A 34 23.84 2.31 -24.41
CA GLY A 34 23.12 1.82 -25.59
C GLY A 34 22.20 2.84 -26.22
N PRO A 35 21.70 2.54 -27.45
CA PRO A 35 20.69 3.37 -28.10
C PRO A 35 19.42 3.44 -27.25
N GLY A 36 18.99 4.64 -26.86
CA GLY A 36 17.81 4.84 -26.00
C GLY A 36 18.12 5.21 -24.54
N LYS A 37 19.36 4.98 -24.04
CA LYS A 37 19.74 5.36 -22.67
C LYS A 37 19.34 6.79 -22.31
N MET A 38 19.72 7.73 -23.15
CA MET A 38 19.46 9.16 -22.92
C MET A 38 17.97 9.48 -22.93
N LEU A 39 17.16 8.78 -23.74
CA LEU A 39 15.70 8.94 -23.72
C LEU A 39 15.12 8.40 -22.40
N VAL A 40 15.55 7.25 -21.95
CA VAL A 40 15.10 6.66 -20.66
C VAL A 40 15.52 7.56 -19.49
N GLU A 41 16.76 8.06 -19.49
CA GLU A 41 17.23 8.99 -18.45
C GLU A 41 16.40 10.28 -18.43
N ASN A 42 16.12 10.89 -19.58
CA ASN A 42 15.42 12.18 -19.65
C ASN A 42 13.91 12.04 -19.44
N VAL A 43 13.30 10.95 -19.86
CA VAL A 43 11.86 10.75 -19.80
C VAL A 43 11.43 10.06 -18.51
N CYS A 44 12.00 8.89 -18.23
CA CYS A 44 11.52 8.06 -17.11
C CYS A 44 11.92 8.60 -15.74
N THR A 45 13.05 9.32 -15.65
CA THR A 45 13.54 9.85 -14.36
C THR A 45 12.82 11.12 -13.92
N THR A 46 11.93 11.66 -14.73
CA THR A 46 11.08 12.80 -14.32
C THR A 46 10.13 12.46 -13.17
N CYS A 47 9.68 11.20 -13.07
CA CYS A 47 8.73 10.74 -12.07
C CYS A 47 9.34 9.77 -11.04
N HIS A 48 10.37 9.00 -11.40
CA HIS A 48 10.96 7.99 -10.52
C HIS A 48 12.44 7.75 -10.82
N SER A 49 13.16 7.12 -9.91
CA SER A 49 14.58 6.81 -10.08
C SER A 49 14.80 5.63 -11.04
N THR A 50 16.00 5.57 -11.65
CA THR A 50 16.45 4.43 -12.47
C THR A 50 16.37 3.08 -11.74
N ALA A 51 16.54 3.06 -10.42
CA ALA A 51 16.35 1.86 -9.60
C ALA A 51 14.91 1.28 -9.68
N THR A 52 13.92 2.08 -10.03
CA THR A 52 12.56 1.59 -10.25
C THR A 52 12.47 0.76 -11.52
N ILE A 53 13.17 1.18 -12.58
CA ILE A 53 13.25 0.46 -13.85
C ILE A 53 13.90 -0.91 -13.64
N SER A 54 15.06 -0.94 -12.96
CA SER A 54 15.75 -2.20 -12.66
C SER A 54 14.90 -3.18 -11.84
N ARG A 55 14.06 -2.66 -10.94
CA ARG A 55 13.14 -3.49 -10.14
C ARG A 55 11.90 -3.95 -10.89
N ALA A 56 11.59 -3.33 -12.01
CA ALA A 56 10.42 -3.70 -12.81
C ALA A 56 10.61 -4.98 -13.64
N ALA A 57 11.80 -5.61 -13.60
CA ALA A 57 12.20 -6.78 -14.37
C ALA A 57 11.16 -7.93 -14.41
N GLY A 58 10.15 -7.80 -15.25
CA GLY A 58 9.05 -8.76 -15.43
C GLY A 58 8.57 -8.81 -16.87
N TYR A 59 9.25 -8.08 -17.75
CA TYR A 59 8.91 -7.98 -19.18
C TYR A 59 10.09 -8.41 -20.02
N SER A 60 9.86 -9.28 -21.01
CA SER A 60 10.90 -9.85 -21.87
C SER A 60 10.98 -9.19 -23.23
N THR A 61 9.89 -8.57 -23.67
CA THR A 61 9.76 -8.05 -25.04
C THR A 61 9.60 -6.53 -25.08
N ALA A 62 10.00 -5.92 -26.19
CA ALA A 62 9.76 -4.51 -26.44
C ALA A 62 8.25 -4.14 -26.44
N VAL A 63 7.41 -5.09 -26.86
CA VAL A 63 5.95 -4.89 -26.88
C VAL A 63 5.42 -4.78 -25.46
N GLU A 64 5.78 -5.68 -24.55
CA GLU A 64 5.35 -5.65 -23.15
C GLU A 64 5.86 -4.39 -22.44
N TRP A 65 7.14 -4.03 -22.62
CA TRP A 65 7.68 -2.79 -22.08
C TRP A 65 6.91 -1.56 -22.58
N ARG A 66 6.57 -1.54 -23.87
CA ARG A 66 5.79 -0.45 -24.46
C ARG A 66 4.39 -0.38 -23.85
N GLN A 67 3.70 -1.50 -23.69
CA GLN A 67 2.38 -1.57 -23.06
C GLN A 67 2.41 -0.95 -21.66
N VAL A 68 3.41 -1.26 -20.86
CA VAL A 68 3.52 -0.76 -19.48
C VAL A 68 3.80 0.74 -19.44
N PHE A 69 4.85 1.22 -20.11
CA PHE A 69 5.14 2.65 -20.00
C PHE A 69 4.12 3.54 -20.71
N SER A 70 3.33 3.02 -21.65
CA SER A 70 2.21 3.75 -22.25
C SER A 70 1.10 4.08 -21.24
N THR A 71 1.00 3.34 -20.13
CA THR A 71 0.10 3.70 -19.02
C THR A 71 0.62 4.88 -18.17
N MET A 72 1.87 5.27 -18.35
CA MET A 72 2.55 6.32 -17.56
C MET A 72 2.81 7.58 -18.36
N ILE A 73 3.14 7.44 -19.65
CA ILE A 73 3.51 8.55 -20.54
C ILE A 73 3.23 8.20 -22.00
N GLU A 74 2.79 9.20 -22.75
CA GLU A 74 2.66 9.14 -24.19
C GLU A 74 3.95 9.64 -24.86
N LEU A 75 4.50 8.86 -25.76
CA LEU A 75 5.69 9.19 -26.55
C LEU A 75 5.40 9.05 -28.03
N PRO A 76 6.03 9.86 -28.90
CA PRO A 76 6.04 9.63 -30.35
C PRO A 76 6.53 8.21 -30.66
N ASP A 77 5.95 7.54 -31.66
CA ASP A 77 6.22 6.14 -31.98
C ASP A 77 7.70 5.80 -32.12
N SER A 78 8.49 6.65 -32.75
CA SER A 78 9.93 6.44 -32.93
C SER A 78 10.67 6.43 -31.59
N GLN A 79 10.30 7.32 -30.67
CA GLN A 79 10.89 7.36 -29.33
C GLN A 79 10.40 6.19 -28.48
N ALA A 80 9.10 5.88 -28.53
CA ALA A 80 8.52 4.73 -27.82
C ALA A 80 9.18 3.42 -28.22
N ASN A 81 9.40 3.19 -29.52
CA ASN A 81 10.09 2.00 -30.02
C ASN A 81 11.54 1.94 -29.55
N THR A 82 12.26 3.08 -29.54
CA THR A 82 13.65 3.14 -29.04
C THR A 82 13.72 2.84 -27.54
N VAL A 83 12.83 3.43 -26.75
CA VAL A 83 12.75 3.16 -25.30
C VAL A 83 12.41 1.69 -25.05
N ALA A 84 11.41 1.15 -25.73
CA ALA A 84 10.98 -0.23 -25.58
C ALA A 84 12.09 -1.25 -25.92
N ALA A 85 12.80 -1.03 -27.03
CA ALA A 85 13.92 -1.88 -27.42
C ALA A 85 15.05 -1.84 -26.40
N TYR A 86 15.43 -0.64 -25.94
CA TYR A 86 16.44 -0.46 -24.90
C TYR A 86 16.08 -1.18 -23.59
N LEU A 87 14.83 -1.03 -23.15
CA LEU A 87 14.39 -1.68 -21.91
C LEU A 87 14.36 -3.20 -22.02
N ALA A 88 13.90 -3.73 -23.15
CA ALA A 88 13.89 -5.18 -23.39
C ALA A 88 15.31 -5.77 -23.47
N GLU A 89 16.27 -5.05 -24.03
CA GLU A 89 17.68 -5.49 -24.13
C GLU A 89 18.38 -5.48 -22.77
N HIS A 90 18.19 -4.43 -21.98
CA HIS A 90 18.98 -4.20 -20.77
C HIS A 90 18.28 -4.60 -19.45
N PHE A 91 16.96 -4.81 -19.47
CA PHE A 91 16.16 -5.20 -18.31
C PHE A 91 15.24 -6.38 -18.62
N PRO A 92 15.82 -7.53 -19.02
CA PRO A 92 15.04 -8.72 -19.32
C PRO A 92 14.33 -9.25 -18.08
N GLU A 93 13.36 -10.13 -18.28
CA GLU A 93 12.63 -10.80 -17.20
C GLU A 93 13.59 -11.50 -16.23
N ASP A 94 13.40 -11.22 -14.95
CA ASP A 94 14.03 -11.97 -13.87
C ASP A 94 13.18 -13.20 -13.53
N THR A 95 13.53 -14.33 -14.12
CA THR A 95 12.79 -15.60 -13.94
C THR A 95 12.79 -16.12 -12.51
N SER A 96 13.71 -15.65 -11.65
CA SER A 96 13.72 -15.98 -10.21
C SER A 96 12.53 -15.37 -9.46
N ARG A 97 11.84 -14.42 -10.08
CA ARG A 97 10.66 -13.75 -9.53
C ARG A 97 9.35 -14.28 -10.09
N ARG A 98 9.35 -15.35 -10.85
CA ARG A 98 8.10 -15.97 -11.30
C ARG A 98 7.33 -16.53 -10.11
N PRO A 99 6.02 -16.27 -10.01
CA PRO A 99 5.21 -16.81 -8.93
C PRO A 99 5.07 -18.33 -9.03
N ASN A 100 4.98 -18.99 -7.89
CA ASN A 100 4.56 -20.38 -7.82
C ASN A 100 3.03 -20.43 -7.85
N LEU A 101 2.46 -20.68 -9.04
CA LEU A 101 1.02 -20.75 -9.23
C LEU A 101 0.50 -22.12 -8.83
N ILE A 102 -0.48 -22.15 -7.93
CA ILE A 102 -1.12 -23.34 -7.42
C ILE A 102 -2.54 -23.42 -7.98
N ALA A 103 -2.81 -24.48 -8.73
CA ALA A 103 -4.15 -24.77 -9.23
C ALA A 103 -5.09 -25.19 -8.10
N GLY A 104 -6.40 -25.02 -8.27
CA GLY A 104 -7.44 -25.41 -7.32
C GLY A 104 -8.80 -25.49 -7.99
N ASP A 105 -9.84 -25.50 -7.19
CA ASP A 105 -11.24 -25.72 -7.59
C ASP A 105 -12.07 -24.41 -7.69
N VAL A 106 -11.47 -23.29 -7.34
CA VAL A 106 -12.12 -21.97 -7.45
C VAL A 106 -11.70 -21.30 -8.74
N ASP A 107 -12.68 -20.87 -9.53
CA ASP A 107 -12.45 -20.06 -10.72
C ASP A 107 -12.64 -18.58 -10.39
N ILE A 108 -11.79 -17.73 -10.99
CA ILE A 108 -11.91 -16.28 -10.89
C ILE A 108 -11.85 -15.63 -12.27
N GLU A 109 -12.50 -14.48 -12.38
CA GLU A 109 -12.34 -13.58 -13.53
C GLU A 109 -11.67 -12.29 -13.07
N ILE A 110 -10.57 -11.90 -13.70
CA ILE A 110 -9.87 -10.64 -13.41
C ILE A 110 -10.12 -9.66 -14.55
N ILE A 111 -10.82 -8.58 -14.25
CA ILE A 111 -11.10 -7.49 -15.18
C ILE A 111 -10.25 -6.30 -14.77
N GLU A 112 -9.48 -5.71 -15.69
CA GLU A 112 -8.61 -4.58 -15.40
C GLU A 112 -8.92 -3.41 -16.32
N TRP A 113 -8.95 -2.19 -15.77
CA TRP A 113 -9.15 -0.94 -16.49
C TRP A 113 -7.96 -0.02 -16.28
N THR A 114 -7.41 0.51 -17.37
CA THR A 114 -6.41 1.58 -17.29
C THR A 114 -7.10 2.90 -16.98
N VAL A 115 -6.68 3.57 -15.91
CA VAL A 115 -7.27 4.85 -15.51
C VAL A 115 -6.84 5.99 -16.45
N PRO A 116 -7.71 7.03 -16.66
CA PRO A 116 -7.54 7.99 -17.76
C PRO A 116 -6.26 8.82 -17.69
N THR A 117 -5.96 9.42 -16.55
CA THR A 117 -4.74 10.24 -16.40
C THR A 117 -3.51 9.36 -16.28
N LEU A 118 -2.60 9.45 -17.25
CA LEU A 118 -1.39 8.66 -17.28
C LEU A 118 -0.46 8.95 -16.09
N GLY A 119 0.15 7.90 -15.57
CA GLY A 119 1.15 8.00 -14.49
C GLY A 119 0.63 8.51 -13.15
N GLN A 120 -0.69 8.58 -12.96
CA GLN A 120 -1.27 9.08 -11.71
C GLN A 120 -1.00 8.20 -10.49
N ARG A 121 -0.53 6.98 -10.69
CA ARG A 121 -0.31 5.99 -9.64
C ARG A 121 -1.61 5.69 -8.89
N SER A 122 -2.54 5.00 -9.58
CA SER A 122 -3.82 4.56 -9.02
C SER A 122 -3.62 3.75 -7.74
N ARG A 123 -4.48 3.99 -6.72
CA ARG A 123 -4.37 3.34 -5.41
C ARG A 123 -5.72 3.09 -4.78
N ASP A 124 -5.70 2.17 -3.84
CA ASP A 124 -6.67 1.85 -2.80
C ASP A 124 -8.13 1.99 -3.29
N PRO A 125 -8.58 1.14 -4.27
CA PRO A 125 -9.96 1.21 -4.74
C PRO A 125 -10.93 0.85 -3.63
N ALA A 126 -12.12 1.46 -3.67
CA ALA A 126 -13.23 1.20 -2.75
C ALA A 126 -14.55 1.28 -3.52
N GLU A 127 -15.53 0.47 -3.12
CA GLU A 127 -16.89 0.51 -3.63
C GLU A 127 -17.72 1.53 -2.85
N ALA A 128 -18.47 2.37 -3.57
CA ALA A 128 -19.43 3.30 -2.99
C ALA A 128 -20.83 2.66 -2.91
N PRO A 129 -21.77 3.22 -2.09
CA PRO A 129 -23.11 2.67 -1.94
C PRO A 129 -23.92 2.56 -3.24
N ASP A 130 -23.56 3.32 -4.28
CA ASP A 130 -24.18 3.25 -5.61
C ASP A 130 -23.55 2.18 -6.52
N GLY A 131 -22.63 1.36 -6.01
CA GLY A 131 -21.91 0.34 -6.76
C GLY A 131 -20.75 0.88 -7.61
N SER A 132 -20.53 2.18 -7.66
CA SER A 132 -19.37 2.75 -8.35
C SER A 132 -18.06 2.45 -7.62
N ILE A 133 -16.99 2.27 -8.38
CA ILE A 133 -15.66 1.99 -7.84
C ILE A 133 -14.86 3.30 -7.84
N TRP A 134 -14.37 3.69 -6.68
CA TRP A 134 -13.55 4.87 -6.51
C TRP A 134 -12.09 4.52 -6.28
N TRP A 135 -11.17 5.37 -6.72
CA TRP A 135 -9.72 5.22 -6.49
C TRP A 135 -9.03 6.57 -6.28
N THR A 136 -7.84 6.55 -5.70
CA THR A 136 -6.98 7.73 -5.65
C THR A 136 -5.95 7.72 -6.76
N GLY A 137 -5.74 8.87 -7.41
CA GLY A 137 -4.61 9.16 -8.30
C GLY A 137 -3.54 9.93 -7.54
N MET A 138 -2.68 9.21 -6.80
CA MET A 138 -1.81 9.81 -5.79
C MET A 138 -0.88 10.90 -6.34
N TRP A 139 -0.25 10.68 -7.49
CA TRP A 139 0.71 11.64 -8.03
C TRP A 139 0.06 12.80 -8.78
N ALA A 140 -1.16 12.59 -9.26
CA ALA A 140 -1.92 13.61 -9.95
C ALA A 140 -2.85 14.43 -9.03
N SER A 141 -2.95 14.06 -7.74
CA SER A 141 -3.93 14.63 -6.79
C SER A 141 -5.36 14.55 -7.34
N LEU A 142 -5.78 13.32 -7.63
CA LEU A 142 -7.10 13.01 -8.18
C LEU A 142 -7.85 12.00 -7.29
N ALA A 143 -9.17 12.08 -7.29
CA ALA A 143 -10.08 10.97 -7.01
C ALA A 143 -10.71 10.55 -8.34
N GLY A 144 -10.82 9.26 -8.59
CA GLY A 144 -11.48 8.75 -9.79
C GLY A 144 -12.68 7.89 -9.44
N ARG A 145 -13.67 7.87 -10.34
CA ARG A 145 -14.88 7.06 -10.27
C ARG A 145 -14.98 6.21 -11.52
N LEU A 146 -15.28 4.94 -11.36
CA LEU A 146 -15.55 3.96 -12.42
C LEU A 146 -16.95 3.42 -12.23
N ASP A 147 -17.75 3.42 -13.29
CA ASP A 147 -18.92 2.59 -13.39
C ASP A 147 -18.48 1.20 -13.91
N PRO A 148 -18.55 0.14 -13.07
CA PRO A 148 -18.04 -1.18 -13.46
C PRO A 148 -18.89 -1.89 -14.52
N GLU A 149 -20.15 -1.47 -14.75
CA GLU A 149 -21.01 -2.05 -15.76
C GLU A 149 -20.69 -1.52 -17.16
N THR A 150 -20.41 -0.21 -17.26
CA THR A 150 -20.17 0.46 -18.55
C THR A 150 -18.68 0.69 -18.84
N GLY A 151 -17.83 0.63 -17.83
CA GLY A 151 -16.42 0.99 -17.92
C GLY A 151 -16.16 2.49 -18.03
N VAL A 152 -17.19 3.33 -17.86
CA VAL A 152 -17.06 4.80 -17.91
C VAL A 152 -16.35 5.30 -16.67
N MET A 153 -15.38 6.20 -16.87
CA MET A 153 -14.56 6.78 -15.81
C MET A 153 -14.68 8.30 -15.78
N GLU A 154 -14.70 8.84 -14.56
CA GLU A 154 -14.64 10.27 -14.28
C GLU A 154 -13.49 10.54 -13.30
N GLU A 155 -12.88 11.74 -13.38
CA GLU A 155 -11.81 12.14 -12.47
C GLU A 155 -12.09 13.51 -11.86
N PHE A 156 -11.94 13.60 -10.56
CA PHE A 156 -12.17 14.79 -9.74
C PHE A 156 -10.83 15.34 -9.25
N ARG A 157 -10.56 16.62 -9.52
CA ARG A 157 -9.34 17.27 -9.04
C ARG A 157 -9.44 17.53 -7.53
N LEU A 158 -8.49 17.01 -6.79
CA LEU A 158 -8.29 17.32 -5.38
C LEU A 158 -7.29 18.49 -5.24
N PRO A 159 -7.14 19.10 -4.04
CA PRO A 159 -6.13 20.12 -3.82
C PRO A 159 -4.74 19.66 -4.31
N PRO A 160 -3.98 20.50 -5.03
CA PRO A 160 -2.77 20.08 -5.76
C PRO A 160 -1.69 19.41 -4.89
N SER A 161 -1.67 19.71 -3.60
CA SER A 161 -0.73 19.14 -2.63
C SER A 161 -1.27 17.91 -1.89
N ALA A 162 -2.51 17.50 -2.10
CA ALA A 162 -3.14 16.41 -1.36
C ALA A 162 -2.39 15.08 -1.52
N ARG A 163 -2.03 14.71 -2.74
CA ARG A 163 -1.42 13.41 -3.07
C ARG A 163 -2.10 12.28 -2.31
N PRO A 164 -3.39 12.03 -2.55
CA PRO A 164 -4.22 11.17 -1.73
C PRO A 164 -3.67 9.75 -1.71
N HIS A 165 -3.78 9.08 -0.55
CA HIS A 165 -3.33 7.69 -0.43
C HIS A 165 -4.50 6.72 -0.41
N THR A 166 -5.39 6.84 0.55
CA THR A 166 -6.56 5.97 0.68
C THR A 166 -7.84 6.76 0.38
N ILE A 167 -8.84 6.09 -0.16
CA ILE A 167 -10.19 6.59 -0.39
C ILE A 167 -11.17 5.71 0.37
N VAL A 168 -12.20 6.32 0.97
CA VAL A 168 -13.27 5.61 1.70
C VAL A 168 -14.59 6.33 1.44
N PRO A 169 -15.56 5.72 0.76
CA PRO A 169 -16.91 6.23 0.65
C PRO A 169 -17.64 6.18 2.01
N ASP A 170 -18.49 7.17 2.30
CA ASP A 170 -19.44 7.08 3.41
C ASP A 170 -20.81 6.57 2.93
N GLU A 171 -21.74 6.36 3.87
CA GLU A 171 -23.08 5.83 3.57
C GLU A 171 -23.93 6.82 2.76
N GLU A 172 -23.64 8.12 2.81
CA GLU A 172 -24.29 9.17 2.02
C GLU A 172 -23.70 9.30 0.61
N GLY A 173 -22.63 8.55 0.31
CA GLY A 173 -21.94 8.56 -0.98
C GLY A 173 -20.91 9.68 -1.13
N ASN A 174 -20.55 10.39 -0.05
CA ASN A 174 -19.40 11.28 -0.08
C ASN A 174 -18.10 10.47 -0.07
N ILE A 175 -17.06 11.06 -0.61
CA ILE A 175 -15.78 10.38 -0.81
C ILE A 175 -14.72 11.00 0.08
N TRP A 176 -14.32 10.24 1.10
CA TRP A 176 -13.27 10.65 2.02
C TRP A 176 -11.91 10.19 1.53
N TYR A 177 -10.88 11.02 1.72
CA TYR A 177 -9.52 10.67 1.33
C TYR A 177 -8.48 11.15 2.35
N THR A 178 -7.37 10.44 2.41
CA THR A 178 -6.22 10.86 3.20
C THR A 178 -5.30 11.72 2.33
N GLY A 179 -5.13 13.00 2.68
CA GLY A 179 -4.21 13.93 2.05
C GLY A 179 -2.78 13.71 2.51
N ASN A 180 -2.11 12.68 1.94
CA ASN A 180 -0.84 12.14 2.42
C ASN A 180 0.34 13.13 2.36
N SER A 181 0.23 14.21 1.60
CA SER A 181 1.29 15.22 1.47
C SER A 181 0.91 16.61 1.94
N ASN A 182 -0.35 16.84 2.31
CA ASN A 182 -0.81 18.15 2.77
C ASN A 182 -1.38 18.14 4.21
N ALA A 183 -1.19 17.04 4.95
CA ALA A 183 -1.62 16.90 6.35
C ALA A 183 -3.13 17.20 6.49
N SER A 184 -3.98 16.47 5.76
CA SER A 184 -5.43 16.61 5.85
C SER A 184 -6.16 15.28 5.70
N ILE A 185 -7.36 15.22 6.23
CA ILE A 185 -8.42 14.31 5.79
C ILE A 185 -9.37 15.16 4.96
N GLY A 186 -9.65 14.73 3.74
CA GLY A 186 -10.56 15.46 2.84
C GLY A 186 -11.86 14.71 2.62
N LYS A 187 -12.95 15.46 2.41
CA LYS A 187 -14.26 14.98 2.01
C LYS A 187 -14.63 15.64 0.69
N LEU A 188 -14.89 14.86 -0.34
CA LEU A 188 -15.42 15.29 -1.62
C LEU A 188 -16.90 14.90 -1.71
N ASP A 189 -17.76 15.86 -2.00
CA ASP A 189 -19.12 15.59 -2.49
C ASP A 189 -19.06 15.38 -4.00
N PRO A 190 -19.34 14.18 -4.51
CA PRO A 190 -19.23 13.90 -5.95
C PRO A 190 -20.33 14.54 -6.78
N GLN A 191 -21.44 14.98 -6.18
CA GLN A 191 -22.54 15.62 -6.90
C GLN A 191 -22.26 17.09 -7.19
N THR A 192 -21.64 17.78 -6.23
CA THR A 192 -21.33 19.23 -6.33
C THR A 192 -19.88 19.49 -6.69
N GLY A 193 -18.97 18.55 -6.44
CA GLY A 193 -17.53 18.73 -6.54
C GLY A 193 -16.94 19.52 -5.37
N GLU A 194 -17.72 19.83 -4.34
CA GLU A 194 -17.26 20.57 -3.17
C GLU A 194 -16.30 19.69 -2.33
N ILE A 195 -15.21 20.32 -1.85
CA ILE A 195 -14.19 19.66 -1.03
C ILE A 195 -14.08 20.37 0.31
N THR A 196 -14.21 19.59 1.39
CA THR A 196 -13.91 20.04 2.75
C THR A 196 -12.64 19.35 3.23
N GLU A 197 -11.68 20.10 3.80
CA GLU A 197 -10.45 19.53 4.37
C GLU A 197 -10.37 19.78 5.87
N TYR A 198 -10.08 18.72 6.63
CA TYR A 198 -9.79 18.72 8.05
C TYR A 198 -8.30 18.60 8.27
N ARG A 199 -7.68 19.62 8.86
CA ARG A 199 -6.23 19.67 9.09
C ARG A 199 -5.82 18.75 10.22
N THR A 200 -4.81 17.89 9.97
CA THR A 200 -4.21 16.99 10.95
C THR A 200 -2.87 17.54 11.47
N GLU A 201 -2.49 17.17 12.70
CA GLU A 201 -1.13 17.37 13.22
C GLU A 201 -0.17 16.39 12.54
N ALA A 202 -0.63 15.17 12.30
CA ALA A 202 0.08 14.17 11.53
C ALA A 202 0.26 14.64 10.09
N ARG A 203 1.52 14.76 9.65
CA ARG A 203 1.86 15.32 8.33
C ARG A 203 1.56 14.41 7.14
N ASP A 204 1.27 13.12 7.36
CA ASP A 204 1.12 12.10 6.31
C ASP A 204 0.02 11.09 6.61
N PRO A 205 -1.26 11.51 6.76
CA PRO A 205 -2.38 10.58 6.85
C PRO A 205 -2.31 9.55 5.73
N HIS A 206 -2.47 8.25 6.08
CA HIS A 206 -2.14 7.18 5.14
C HIS A 206 -3.33 6.26 4.83
N SER A 207 -3.72 5.38 5.76
CA SER A 207 -4.89 4.52 5.62
C SER A 207 -5.99 5.01 6.53
N ALA A 208 -7.25 4.89 6.10
CA ALA A 208 -8.41 5.31 6.88
C ALA A 208 -9.52 4.27 6.79
N VAL A 209 -10.38 4.25 7.81
CA VAL A 209 -11.56 3.38 7.88
C VAL A 209 -12.64 4.06 8.73
N PHE A 210 -13.89 3.93 8.33
CA PHE A 210 -15.01 4.29 9.16
C PHE A 210 -15.27 3.24 10.25
N HIS A 211 -15.61 3.72 11.41
CA HIS A 211 -16.01 2.91 12.54
C HIS A 211 -17.54 3.01 12.73
N PRO A 212 -18.24 1.95 13.18
CA PRO A 212 -19.69 2.00 13.43
C PRO A 212 -20.15 3.11 14.40
N ASN A 213 -19.24 3.71 15.20
CA ASN A 213 -19.54 4.88 16.02
C ASN A 213 -19.59 6.21 15.23
N GLY A 214 -19.51 6.17 13.91
CA GLY A 214 -19.55 7.33 13.03
C GLY A 214 -18.21 8.05 12.82
N ASN A 215 -17.16 7.71 13.58
CA ASN A 215 -15.86 8.36 13.43
C ASN A 215 -15.01 7.72 12.34
N LEU A 216 -14.16 8.51 11.69
CA LEU A 216 -13.12 8.06 10.78
C LEU A 216 -11.80 7.89 11.53
N TYR A 217 -11.24 6.67 11.53
CA TYR A 217 -9.92 6.40 12.09
C TYR A 217 -8.87 6.33 11.00
N PHE A 218 -7.67 6.85 11.27
CA PHE A 218 -6.59 6.85 10.28
C PHE A 218 -5.21 6.60 10.89
N THR A 219 -4.32 6.10 10.06
CA THR A 219 -2.89 5.94 10.37
C THR A 219 -2.09 7.07 9.72
N ALA A 220 -0.98 7.48 10.36
CA ALA A 220 0.00 8.39 9.78
C ALA A 220 1.39 7.77 9.89
N GLN A 221 1.85 7.22 8.78
CA GLN A 221 2.98 6.31 8.73
C GLN A 221 4.32 6.97 9.14
N GLY A 222 4.64 8.11 8.55
CA GLY A 222 5.89 8.82 8.80
C GLY A 222 5.87 9.65 10.07
N ALA A 223 4.68 10.07 10.51
CA ALA A 223 4.49 10.77 11.77
C ALA A 223 4.49 9.82 12.97
N ALA A 224 4.27 8.52 12.77
CA ALA A 224 4.05 7.53 13.83
C ALA A 224 2.87 7.90 14.74
N MET A 225 1.72 8.22 14.13
CA MET A 225 0.50 8.64 14.82
C MET A 225 -0.71 7.84 14.35
N LEU A 226 -1.71 7.75 15.23
CA LEU A 226 -3.07 7.32 14.92
C LEU A 226 -4.01 8.50 15.18
N GLY A 227 -5.01 8.64 14.32
CA GLY A 227 -6.00 9.72 14.46
C GLY A 227 -7.43 9.21 14.39
N ARG A 228 -8.32 9.98 15.02
CA ARG A 228 -9.78 9.85 14.98
C ARG A 228 -10.36 11.21 14.61
N LEU A 229 -11.14 11.25 13.55
CA LEU A 229 -11.93 12.41 13.13
C LEU A 229 -13.41 12.13 13.36
N ASN A 230 -14.09 13.05 14.00
CA ASN A 230 -15.56 13.06 14.01
C ASN A 230 -16.03 13.86 12.78
N PRO A 231 -16.72 13.23 11.80
CA PRO A 231 -17.15 13.90 10.57
C PRO A 231 -18.16 15.02 10.78
N ASP A 232 -19.01 14.91 11.81
CA ASP A 232 -20.11 15.86 12.07
C ASP A 232 -19.59 17.15 12.71
N THR A 233 -18.64 17.02 13.63
CA THR A 233 -18.11 18.15 14.40
C THR A 233 -16.79 18.69 13.86
N GLY A 234 -16.07 17.89 13.08
CA GLY A 234 -14.70 18.18 12.65
C GLY A 234 -13.65 18.00 13.76
N GLU A 235 -14.05 17.46 14.91
CA GLU A 235 -13.13 17.23 16.04
C GLU A 235 -12.12 16.14 15.69
N LEU A 236 -10.83 16.46 15.88
CA LEU A 236 -9.70 15.55 15.67
C LEU A 236 -9.04 15.19 16.99
N THR A 237 -8.80 13.89 17.20
CA THR A 237 -7.97 13.36 18.28
C THR A 237 -6.82 12.59 17.66
N GLU A 238 -5.58 12.93 18.00
CA GLU A 238 -4.39 12.27 17.47
C GLU A 238 -3.46 11.83 18.60
N ILE A 239 -2.91 10.63 18.49
CA ILE A 239 -2.00 10.04 19.47
C ILE A 239 -0.72 9.54 18.84
N ASN A 240 0.39 9.61 19.58
CA ASN A 240 1.63 8.94 19.19
C ASN A 240 1.51 7.43 19.37
N THR A 241 2.15 6.67 18.48
CA THR A 241 2.13 5.22 18.51
C THR A 241 3.49 4.62 18.10
N GLU A 242 3.55 3.31 17.98
CA GLU A 242 4.72 2.60 17.42
C GLU A 242 5.04 3.07 15.99
N PRO A 243 6.30 2.98 15.56
CA PRO A 243 6.73 3.47 14.25
C PRO A 243 5.99 2.81 13.08
N ARG A 244 5.59 3.64 12.13
CA ARG A 244 5.00 3.27 10.84
C ARG A 244 3.69 2.47 10.96
N PRO A 245 2.66 2.98 11.65
CA PRO A 245 1.31 2.44 11.54
C PRO A 245 0.89 2.47 10.06
N TYR A 246 0.29 1.38 9.57
CA TYR A 246 0.06 1.21 8.14
C TYR A 246 -1.36 0.76 7.81
N GLY A 247 -1.64 -0.56 7.76
CA GLY A 247 -2.98 -1.09 7.58
C GLY A 247 -3.84 -0.84 8.81
N ILE A 248 -5.13 -0.59 8.61
CA ILE A 248 -6.11 -0.36 9.66
C ILE A 248 -7.42 -1.05 9.29
N GLN A 249 -8.09 -1.68 10.25
CA GLN A 249 -9.37 -2.35 10.11
C GLN A 249 -10.18 -2.24 11.40
N VAL A 250 -11.49 -2.30 11.31
CA VAL A 250 -12.39 -2.32 12.47
C VAL A 250 -12.99 -3.70 12.62
N ALA A 251 -12.91 -4.27 13.82
CA ALA A 251 -13.54 -5.53 14.16
C ALA A 251 -15.02 -5.34 14.48
N GLU A 252 -15.79 -6.42 14.48
CA GLU A 252 -17.22 -6.41 14.81
C GLU A 252 -17.49 -5.89 16.24
N ASP A 253 -16.56 -6.17 17.17
CA ASP A 253 -16.62 -5.67 18.55
C ASP A 253 -16.25 -4.19 18.70
N GLY A 254 -15.91 -3.52 17.62
CA GLY A 254 -15.47 -2.12 17.57
C GLY A 254 -13.97 -1.92 17.83
N THR A 255 -13.18 -2.95 18.07
CA THR A 255 -11.72 -2.78 18.19
C THR A 255 -11.11 -2.34 16.88
N VAL A 256 -10.28 -1.28 16.91
CA VAL A 256 -9.57 -0.81 15.71
C VAL A 256 -8.20 -1.47 15.66
N TRP A 257 -8.01 -2.35 14.69
CA TRP A 257 -6.76 -3.10 14.49
C TRP A 257 -5.81 -2.37 13.56
N VAL A 258 -4.53 -2.31 13.96
CA VAL A 258 -3.48 -1.57 13.24
C VAL A 258 -2.26 -2.45 12.98
N ALA A 259 -1.82 -2.51 11.74
CA ALA A 259 -0.58 -3.17 11.32
C ALA A 259 0.60 -2.20 11.38
N TYR A 260 1.72 -2.62 11.95
CA TYR A 260 2.93 -1.78 12.06
C TYR A 260 4.03 -2.26 11.11
N ASN A 261 4.25 -1.47 10.05
CA ASN A 261 5.27 -1.78 9.04
C ASN A 261 6.69 -1.33 9.45
N GLY A 262 6.84 -0.70 10.59
CA GLY A 262 8.13 -0.29 11.17
C GLY A 262 8.67 -1.24 12.23
N THR A 263 7.79 -2.06 12.80
CA THR A 263 8.09 -3.01 13.88
C THR A 263 7.44 -4.36 13.59
N ASN A 264 7.65 -5.34 14.46
CA ASN A 264 7.00 -6.65 14.42
C ASN A 264 5.71 -6.67 15.26
N LYS A 265 4.94 -5.56 15.29
CA LYS A 265 3.76 -5.45 16.15
C LYS A 265 2.45 -5.34 15.37
N ILE A 266 1.39 -5.78 16.03
CA ILE A 266 -0.01 -5.53 15.68
C ILE A 266 -0.61 -4.80 16.87
N GLY A 267 -1.37 -3.73 16.65
CA GLY A 267 -2.04 -2.96 17.70
C GLY A 267 -3.54 -3.17 17.68
N ALA A 268 -4.14 -3.24 18.87
CA ALA A 268 -5.57 -3.17 19.10
C ALA A 268 -5.87 -1.85 19.80
N LEU A 269 -6.40 -0.88 19.09
CA LEU A 269 -6.79 0.43 19.59
C LEU A 269 -8.22 0.35 20.13
N ASN A 270 -8.39 0.75 21.38
CA ASN A 270 -9.73 0.99 21.97
C ASN A 270 -10.26 2.31 21.43
N PRO A 271 -11.44 2.34 20.75
CA PRO A 271 -11.97 3.55 20.12
C PRO A 271 -12.38 4.65 21.11
N ASP A 272 -12.73 4.31 22.36
CA ASP A 272 -13.17 5.27 23.36
C ASP A 272 -12.00 5.94 24.07
N SER A 273 -11.03 5.14 24.57
CA SER A 273 -9.88 5.66 25.31
C SER A 273 -8.70 6.09 24.43
N MET A 274 -8.67 5.67 23.17
CA MET A 274 -7.53 5.80 22.24
C MET A 274 -6.25 5.11 22.75
N GLU A 275 -6.35 4.15 23.67
CA GLU A 275 -5.22 3.35 24.14
C GLU A 275 -4.98 2.15 23.22
N VAL A 276 -3.71 1.82 22.97
CA VAL A 276 -3.31 0.72 22.10
C VAL A 276 -2.68 -0.42 22.89
N LYS A 277 -3.28 -1.60 22.80
CA LYS A 277 -2.67 -2.86 23.23
C LYS A 277 -1.86 -3.46 22.08
N TYR A 278 -0.63 -3.87 22.35
CA TYR A 278 0.26 -4.42 21.32
C TYR A 278 0.45 -5.94 21.46
N TYR A 279 0.53 -6.61 20.30
CA TYR A 279 0.87 -8.02 20.16
C TYR A 279 2.15 -8.11 19.33
N GLU A 280 3.14 -8.85 19.82
CA GLU A 280 4.41 -9.03 19.11
C GLU A 280 4.38 -10.28 18.23
N VAL A 281 4.60 -10.08 16.94
CA VAL A 281 4.77 -11.19 15.99
C VAL A 281 6.19 -11.75 16.14
N PRO A 282 6.37 -13.07 16.23
CA PRO A 282 7.69 -13.68 16.34
C PRO A 282 8.64 -13.22 15.23
N ASN A 283 9.91 -13.02 15.57
CA ASN A 283 10.99 -12.55 14.71
C ASN A 283 10.96 -11.02 14.48
N GLU A 284 11.98 -10.34 15.00
CA GLU A 284 12.18 -8.89 14.91
C GLU A 284 12.28 -8.35 13.45
N ARG A 285 12.58 -9.21 12.47
CA ARG A 285 12.59 -8.85 11.05
C ARG A 285 11.20 -8.79 10.45
N THR A 286 10.16 -9.25 11.16
CA THR A 286 8.77 -9.17 10.71
C THR A 286 8.37 -7.74 10.43
N ARG A 287 7.60 -7.55 9.35
CA ARG A 287 6.96 -6.28 9.00
C ARG A 287 5.52 -6.58 8.58
N VAL A 288 4.60 -6.22 9.47
CA VAL A 288 3.17 -6.39 9.23
C VAL A 288 2.69 -5.24 8.35
N ARG A 289 2.22 -5.55 7.15
CA ARG A 289 1.78 -4.49 6.22
C ARG A 289 0.30 -4.20 6.31
N ARG A 290 -0.50 -5.23 6.11
CA ARG A 290 -1.95 -5.15 6.13
C ARG A 290 -2.49 -6.28 6.98
N LEU A 291 -3.70 -6.13 7.44
CA LEU A 291 -4.45 -7.11 8.21
C LEU A 291 -5.92 -7.10 7.78
N SER A 292 -6.61 -8.20 8.06
CA SER A 292 -8.04 -8.37 7.88
C SER A 292 -8.56 -9.28 8.99
N LEU A 293 -9.86 -9.38 9.13
CA LEU A 293 -10.52 -10.10 10.22
C LEU A 293 -11.42 -11.19 9.65
N ASP A 294 -11.51 -12.33 10.32
CA ASP A 294 -12.52 -13.35 10.02
C ASP A 294 -13.72 -13.25 10.97
N SER A 295 -14.74 -14.09 10.72
CA SER A 295 -15.98 -14.11 11.50
C SER A 295 -15.80 -14.55 12.96
N GLU A 296 -14.68 -15.20 13.30
CA GLU A 296 -14.30 -15.58 14.65
C GLU A 296 -13.49 -14.49 15.38
N GLY A 297 -13.26 -13.34 14.73
CA GLY A 297 -12.47 -12.23 15.26
C GLY A 297 -10.96 -12.49 15.26
N MET A 298 -10.48 -13.52 14.55
CA MET A 298 -9.04 -13.72 14.37
C MET A 298 -8.48 -12.64 13.45
N VAL A 299 -7.27 -12.18 13.76
CA VAL A 299 -6.59 -11.14 12.98
C VAL A 299 -5.62 -11.79 12.01
N TRP A 300 -5.99 -11.82 10.74
CA TRP A 300 -5.13 -12.26 9.64
C TRP A 300 -4.22 -11.14 9.18
N PHE A 301 -2.95 -11.44 8.92
CA PHE A 301 -1.99 -10.42 8.52
C PHE A 301 -0.95 -10.97 7.54
N VAL A 302 -0.35 -10.07 6.77
CA VAL A 302 0.76 -10.41 5.87
C VAL A 302 2.10 -9.94 6.45
N ASN A 303 3.06 -10.84 6.49
CA ASN A 303 4.44 -10.59 6.90
C ASN A 303 5.31 -10.42 5.65
N SER A 304 5.42 -9.18 5.16
CA SER A 304 6.07 -8.87 3.88
C SER A 304 7.53 -9.26 3.80
N THR A 305 8.27 -9.11 4.88
CA THR A 305 9.73 -9.34 4.87
C THR A 305 10.12 -10.80 5.01
N MET A 306 9.17 -11.63 5.45
CA MET A 306 9.40 -13.05 5.66
C MET A 306 8.67 -13.94 4.65
N GLY A 307 7.85 -13.33 3.76
CA GLY A 307 7.07 -14.09 2.79
C GLY A 307 6.05 -15.02 3.46
N LYS A 308 5.30 -14.52 4.44
CA LYS A 308 4.37 -15.35 5.21
C LYS A 308 2.98 -14.71 5.33
N LEU A 309 1.97 -15.58 5.37
CA LEU A 309 0.66 -15.29 5.92
C LEU A 309 0.69 -15.58 7.42
N GLY A 310 0.00 -14.78 8.24
CA GLY A 310 -0.09 -14.98 9.68
C GLY A 310 -1.51 -14.81 10.20
N ARG A 311 -1.80 -15.46 11.35
CA ARG A 311 -3.04 -15.31 12.10
C ARG A 311 -2.71 -15.09 13.57
N LEU A 312 -3.30 -14.08 14.18
CA LEU A 312 -3.27 -13.79 15.62
C LEU A 312 -4.63 -14.12 16.22
N ASN A 313 -4.63 -14.88 17.32
CA ASN A 313 -5.79 -15.00 18.20
C ASN A 313 -5.74 -13.89 19.26
N PRO A 314 -6.67 -12.92 19.27
CA PRO A 314 -6.65 -11.80 20.20
C PRO A 314 -6.86 -12.20 21.67
N GLU A 315 -7.57 -13.30 21.92
CA GLU A 315 -7.92 -13.76 23.28
C GLU A 315 -6.70 -14.22 24.06
N ASN A 316 -5.84 -15.01 23.42
CA ASN A 316 -4.69 -15.64 24.07
C ASN A 316 -3.33 -15.15 23.54
N GLY A 317 -3.31 -14.35 22.46
CA GLY A 317 -2.10 -13.83 21.83
C GLY A 317 -1.34 -14.88 20.98
N GLU A 318 -1.91 -16.05 20.71
CA GLU A 318 -1.28 -17.07 19.89
C GLU A 318 -1.15 -16.60 18.44
N ILE A 319 0.05 -16.79 17.87
CA ILE A 319 0.32 -16.44 16.46
C ILE A 319 0.76 -17.68 15.71
N LYS A 320 0.04 -17.98 14.62
CA LYS A 320 0.40 -19.02 13.66
C LYS A 320 0.79 -18.36 12.33
N GLN A 321 1.78 -18.92 11.63
CA GLN A 321 2.22 -18.43 10.33
C GLN A 321 2.43 -19.56 9.34
N TRP A 322 2.15 -19.28 8.06
CA TRP A 322 2.33 -20.17 6.92
C TRP A 322 3.27 -19.53 5.91
N ASP A 323 4.10 -20.34 5.26
CA ASP A 323 4.92 -19.86 4.14
C ASP A 323 4.03 -19.56 2.94
N SER A 324 4.25 -18.42 2.32
CA SER A 324 3.57 -18.03 1.08
C SER A 324 4.04 -18.93 -0.08
N PRO A 325 3.19 -19.25 -1.07
CA PRO A 325 3.52 -20.20 -2.14
C PRO A 325 4.83 -19.92 -2.88
N SER A 326 5.14 -18.65 -3.13
CA SER A 326 6.39 -18.24 -3.82
C SER A 326 7.57 -18.03 -2.85
N GLY A 327 7.41 -18.42 -1.57
CA GLY A 327 8.48 -18.45 -0.57
C GLY A 327 8.88 -17.09 0.00
N PRO A 328 10.07 -16.98 0.60
CA PRO A 328 10.44 -15.83 1.44
C PRO A 328 10.58 -14.51 0.69
N ASN A 329 10.74 -14.54 -0.63
CA ASN A 329 10.83 -13.36 -1.48
C ASN A 329 9.48 -12.92 -2.09
N SER A 330 8.39 -13.61 -1.76
CA SER A 330 7.04 -13.33 -2.28
C SER A 330 6.52 -11.95 -1.91
N HIS A 331 6.96 -11.41 -0.77
CA HIS A 331 6.62 -10.07 -0.31
C HIS A 331 5.11 -9.80 -0.23
N PRO A 332 4.32 -10.58 0.52
CA PRO A 332 2.89 -10.38 0.66
C PRO A 332 2.57 -8.95 1.12
N TYR A 333 1.52 -8.35 0.56
CA TYR A 333 1.26 -6.92 0.80
C TYR A 333 -0.17 -6.60 1.22
N ALA A 334 -1.14 -6.79 0.34
CA ALA A 334 -2.56 -6.59 0.60
C ALA A 334 -3.19 -7.89 1.11
N ILE A 335 -4.28 -7.78 1.86
CA ILE A 335 -5.01 -8.92 2.41
C ILE A 335 -6.48 -8.55 2.61
N ALA A 336 -7.35 -9.51 2.36
CA ALA A 336 -8.78 -9.48 2.68
C ALA A 336 -9.24 -10.87 3.14
N VAL A 337 -10.36 -10.92 3.85
CA VAL A 337 -11.05 -12.16 4.22
C VAL A 337 -12.47 -12.11 3.68
N ILE A 338 -12.89 -13.16 2.97
CA ILE A 338 -14.25 -13.35 2.46
C ILE A 338 -14.70 -14.75 2.91
N ASP A 339 -15.81 -14.85 3.63
CA ASP A 339 -16.37 -16.12 4.11
C ASP A 339 -15.32 -17.01 4.83
N ASP A 340 -14.52 -16.40 5.69
CA ASP A 340 -13.40 -17.01 6.43
C ASP A 340 -12.28 -17.57 5.55
N VAL A 341 -12.24 -17.20 4.29
CA VAL A 341 -11.16 -17.51 3.35
C VAL A 341 -10.28 -16.30 3.15
N VAL A 342 -8.98 -16.49 3.26
CA VAL A 342 -8.01 -15.39 3.18
C VAL A 342 -7.54 -15.19 1.75
N TRP A 343 -7.59 -13.95 1.29
CA TRP A 343 -7.07 -13.51 0.00
C TRP A 343 -5.95 -12.51 0.22
N TYR A 344 -4.83 -12.68 -0.46
CA TYR A 344 -3.69 -11.75 -0.39
C TYR A 344 -2.88 -11.79 -1.68
N ASN A 345 -1.93 -10.89 -1.84
CA ASN A 345 -1.07 -10.89 -3.03
C ASN A 345 0.41 -11.11 -2.69
N GLU A 346 1.16 -11.59 -3.66
CA GLU A 346 2.61 -11.75 -3.63
C GLU A 346 3.29 -10.68 -4.48
N SER A 347 3.44 -9.46 -3.93
CA SER A 347 3.94 -8.28 -4.64
C SER A 347 5.43 -8.34 -5.01
N GLY A 348 6.16 -9.31 -4.49
CA GLY A 348 7.55 -9.57 -4.84
C GLY A 348 7.72 -10.29 -6.17
N MET A 349 6.69 -10.96 -6.62
CA MET A 349 6.69 -11.78 -7.84
C MET A 349 6.43 -10.95 -9.10
N ARG A 350 6.73 -11.54 -10.25
CA ARG A 350 6.47 -10.97 -11.58
C ARG A 350 6.01 -12.09 -12.52
N PRO A 351 4.77 -12.05 -12.98
CA PRO A 351 3.70 -11.11 -12.60
C PRO A 351 3.39 -11.15 -11.09
N ASP A 352 2.76 -10.11 -10.57
CA ASP A 352 2.15 -10.11 -9.23
C ASP A 352 1.13 -11.26 -9.16
N ALA A 353 1.02 -11.94 -8.03
CA ALA A 353 0.11 -13.07 -7.90
C ALA A 353 -0.95 -12.80 -6.81
N LEU A 354 -2.19 -13.11 -7.12
CA LEU A 354 -3.26 -13.21 -6.14
C LEU A 354 -3.25 -14.62 -5.54
N VAL A 355 -3.35 -14.72 -4.22
CA VAL A 355 -3.33 -15.96 -3.48
C VAL A 355 -4.57 -16.08 -2.62
N ARG A 356 -5.21 -17.24 -2.68
CA ARG A 356 -6.31 -17.66 -1.82
C ARG A 356 -5.80 -18.73 -0.85
N PHE A 357 -6.11 -18.59 0.42
CA PHE A 357 -5.80 -19.57 1.46
C PHE A 357 -7.08 -19.98 2.20
N ASN A 358 -7.36 -21.26 2.24
CA ASN A 358 -8.48 -21.81 3.00
C ASN A 358 -7.98 -22.30 4.38
N PRO A 359 -8.34 -21.63 5.48
CA PRO A 359 -7.85 -22.00 6.81
C PRO A 359 -8.33 -23.36 7.33
N ARG A 360 -9.46 -23.87 6.80
CA ARG A 360 -10.08 -25.13 7.27
C ARG A 360 -9.25 -26.36 6.90
N ASN A 361 -8.56 -26.31 5.76
CA ASN A 361 -7.71 -27.41 5.27
C ASN A 361 -6.29 -26.99 4.96
N GLU A 362 -5.95 -25.72 5.21
CA GLU A 362 -4.63 -25.13 5.00
C GLU A 362 -4.11 -25.25 3.55
N THR A 363 -5.02 -25.14 2.58
CA THR A 363 -4.67 -25.21 1.15
C THR A 363 -4.56 -23.84 0.53
N PHE A 364 -3.61 -23.72 -0.42
CA PHE A 364 -3.41 -22.55 -1.24
C PHE A 364 -3.91 -22.77 -2.67
N GLN A 365 -4.35 -21.69 -3.28
CA GLN A 365 -4.59 -21.57 -4.71
C GLN A 365 -4.11 -20.18 -5.16
N SER A 366 -3.59 -20.03 -6.38
CA SER A 366 -3.06 -18.74 -6.80
C SER A 366 -3.15 -18.51 -8.30
N TRP A 367 -3.24 -17.23 -8.68
CA TRP A 367 -3.39 -16.76 -10.05
C TRP A 367 -2.43 -15.61 -10.34
N ALA A 368 -1.91 -15.56 -11.57
CA ALA A 368 -1.15 -14.42 -12.03
C ALA A 368 -2.09 -13.26 -12.37
N ILE A 369 -1.71 -12.04 -11.98
CA ILE A 369 -2.44 -10.84 -12.39
C ILE A 369 -2.07 -10.50 -13.84
N PRO A 370 -3.05 -10.30 -14.75
CA PRO A 370 -2.78 -10.16 -16.19
C PRO A 370 -1.88 -8.98 -16.55
N SER A 371 -2.05 -7.82 -15.92
CA SER A 371 -1.20 -6.64 -16.14
C SER A 371 0.23 -6.76 -15.63
N GLY A 372 0.53 -7.79 -14.88
CA GLY A 372 1.87 -8.33 -14.61
C GLY A 372 2.68 -7.68 -13.51
N VAL A 373 3.10 -6.43 -13.62
CA VAL A 373 4.16 -5.89 -12.75
C VAL A 373 3.75 -4.71 -11.89
N GLY A 374 2.49 -4.57 -11.67
CA GLY A 374 1.98 -3.63 -10.68
C GLY A 374 2.37 -4.03 -9.26
N ILE A 375 1.87 -3.32 -8.30
CA ILE A 375 1.90 -3.70 -6.90
C ILE A 375 0.51 -3.45 -6.33
N ILE A 376 -0.18 -4.52 -5.98
CA ILE A 376 -1.42 -4.43 -5.22
C ILE A 376 -1.04 -4.05 -3.78
N ARG A 377 -1.52 -2.92 -3.30
CA ARG A 377 -1.17 -2.39 -1.96
C ARG A 377 -2.34 -2.43 -1.00
N ASN A 378 -3.53 -2.54 -1.53
CA ASN A 378 -4.77 -2.72 -0.80
C ASN A 378 -5.72 -3.58 -1.61
N VAL A 379 -6.60 -4.26 -0.92
CA VAL A 379 -7.72 -5.00 -1.48
C VAL A 379 -8.97 -4.56 -0.74
N TRP A 380 -10.03 -4.29 -1.47
CA TRP A 380 -11.35 -4.01 -0.91
C TRP A 380 -12.28 -5.16 -1.27
N VAL A 381 -13.14 -5.55 -0.34
CA VAL A 381 -14.19 -6.54 -0.58
C VAL A 381 -15.47 -5.77 -0.93
N THR A 382 -16.06 -6.09 -2.07
CA THR A 382 -17.34 -5.50 -2.51
C THR A 382 -18.51 -6.10 -1.74
N GLU A 383 -19.68 -5.46 -1.82
CA GLU A 383 -20.92 -6.00 -1.25
C GLU A 383 -21.28 -7.37 -1.85
N ALA A 384 -20.94 -7.59 -3.11
CA ALA A 384 -21.13 -8.87 -3.81
C ALA A 384 -20.15 -9.98 -3.40
N GLY A 385 -19.12 -9.67 -2.58
CA GLY A 385 -18.07 -10.62 -2.19
C GLY A 385 -16.91 -10.73 -3.20
N ASP A 386 -16.84 -9.81 -4.17
CA ASP A 386 -15.71 -9.70 -5.11
C ASP A 386 -14.57 -8.87 -4.52
N LEU A 387 -13.41 -8.88 -5.18
CA LEU A 387 -12.25 -8.12 -4.73
C LEU A 387 -11.94 -6.96 -5.68
N LEU A 388 -11.80 -5.76 -5.13
CA LEU A 388 -11.22 -4.64 -5.86
C LEU A 388 -9.72 -4.59 -5.59
N ILE A 389 -8.96 -4.56 -6.66
CA ILE A 389 -7.51 -4.48 -6.66
C ILE A 389 -7.03 -3.28 -7.47
N HIS A 390 -5.77 -2.94 -7.34
CA HIS A 390 -5.13 -1.96 -8.20
C HIS A 390 -3.70 -2.36 -8.53
N GLN A 391 -3.24 -1.96 -9.69
CA GLN A 391 -1.86 -2.12 -10.11
C GLN A 391 -1.20 -0.73 -10.19
N SER A 392 -0.64 -0.28 -9.06
CA SER A 392 -0.11 1.09 -8.93
C SER A 392 0.95 1.45 -9.95
N SER A 393 1.77 0.49 -10.38
CA SER A 393 2.88 0.74 -11.29
C SER A 393 2.45 0.74 -12.76
N SER A 394 1.37 0.02 -13.10
CA SER A 394 0.77 -0.01 -14.44
C SER A 394 -0.50 0.84 -14.57
N ASN A 395 -0.82 1.62 -13.53
CA ASN A 395 -1.89 2.62 -13.56
C ASN A 395 -3.28 2.01 -13.84
N GLN A 396 -3.60 0.88 -13.18
CA GLN A 396 -4.84 0.14 -13.38
C GLN A 396 -5.63 -0.06 -12.09
N ILE A 397 -6.94 -0.18 -12.27
CA ILE A 397 -7.91 -0.66 -11.26
C ILE A 397 -8.44 -2.00 -11.78
N GLY A 398 -8.68 -2.94 -10.88
CA GLY A 398 -9.17 -4.26 -11.23
C GLY A 398 -10.30 -4.73 -10.32
N LEU A 399 -11.19 -5.53 -10.92
CA LEU A 399 -12.22 -6.29 -10.23
C LEU A 399 -11.89 -7.78 -10.41
N VAL A 400 -11.84 -8.50 -9.32
CA VAL A 400 -11.70 -9.96 -9.30
C VAL A 400 -13.04 -10.56 -8.88
N ARG A 401 -13.75 -11.15 -9.81
CA ARG A 401 -14.96 -11.92 -9.55
C ARG A 401 -14.60 -13.31 -9.06
N VAL A 402 -15.16 -13.71 -7.95
CA VAL A 402 -14.98 -15.04 -7.37
C VAL A 402 -16.21 -15.88 -7.69
N ASN A 403 -16.03 -16.94 -8.50
CA ASN A 403 -17.12 -17.80 -9.01
C ASN A 403 -17.29 -19.09 -8.20
#